data_51e55ba53b20e0f721419b27bad70199
#
_entry.id   51e55ba53b20e0f721419b27bad70199
#
_cell.length_a   1.000
_cell.length_b   1.000
_cell.length_c   1.000
_cell.angle_alpha   90.00
_cell.angle_beta   90.00
_cell.angle_gamma   90.00
#
_symmetry.space_group_name_H-M   'P 1'
#
loop_
_entity.id
_entity.type
_entity.pdbx_description
1 polymer ?
#
loop_
_entity_poly.entity_id
_entity_poly.type
_entity_poly.pdbx_seq_one_letter_code
_entity_poly.pdbx_strand_id
1 'polypeptide(L)'
;RTVPGQGRLVVNAREESLQRVLAMGCWSTVQRFGARKEEPGALRARGEPHAFDVLRGSLKIARVEWPLLGEHNQLNALATIAAAEHVGVAPDVAAKALASFENVRRRLELRGEAGGVKVYDDFAHHPTAIRTTVNGLRRRVGAQRILAVFEPRSNTMKLGVMKDALPG
;
A
#
# COMPACT_ATOMS: atom_id res chain seq x y z
N ARG A 1 -17.68 -17.20 2.56
CA ARG A 1 -18.33 -17.81 3.75
C ARG A 1 -17.43 -18.82 4.47
N THR A 2 -16.14 -18.76 4.26
CA THR A 2 -15.17 -19.73 4.82
C THR A 2 -14.33 -19.16 5.97
N VAL A 3 -14.44 -17.85 6.27
CA VAL A 3 -13.73 -17.26 7.40
C VAL A 3 -14.49 -17.62 8.69
N PRO A 4 -13.80 -18.23 9.67
CA PRO A 4 -14.41 -18.58 10.97
C PRO A 4 -14.93 -17.34 11.69
N GLY A 5 -15.98 -17.49 12.52
CA GLY A 5 -16.55 -16.40 13.32
C GLY A 5 -15.54 -15.72 14.25
N GLN A 6 -14.51 -16.45 14.68
CA GLN A 6 -13.38 -15.90 15.47
C GLN A 6 -12.30 -15.21 14.62
N GLY A 7 -12.39 -15.34 13.28
CA GLY A 7 -11.46 -14.69 12.37
C GLY A 7 -11.72 -13.19 12.27
N ARG A 8 -10.72 -12.45 11.81
CA ARG A 8 -10.83 -11.02 11.51
C ARG A 8 -10.56 -10.77 10.04
N LEU A 9 -11.40 -9.97 9.41
CA LEU A 9 -11.17 -9.47 8.05
C LEU A 9 -10.50 -8.10 8.14
N VAL A 10 -9.30 -7.99 7.59
CA VAL A 10 -8.58 -6.72 7.46
C VAL A 10 -8.88 -6.15 6.08
N VAL A 11 -9.63 -5.04 6.01
CA VAL A 11 -10.25 -4.56 4.78
C VAL A 11 -9.85 -3.12 4.47
N ASN A 12 -9.40 -2.89 3.23
CA ASN A 12 -9.16 -1.55 2.74
C ASN A 12 -10.51 -0.80 2.58
N ALA A 13 -10.70 0.26 3.35
CA ALA A 13 -11.94 1.05 3.35
C ALA A 13 -12.17 1.83 2.05
N ARG A 14 -11.15 1.95 1.18
CA ARG A 14 -11.24 2.66 -0.11
C ARG A 14 -11.73 1.79 -1.26
N GLU A 15 -11.82 0.47 -1.06
CA GLU A 15 -12.19 -0.49 -2.09
C GLU A 15 -13.69 -0.76 -2.08
N GLU A 16 -14.43 -0.10 -2.97
CA GLU A 16 -15.88 -0.25 -3.09
C GLU A 16 -16.30 -1.69 -3.39
N SER A 17 -15.49 -2.44 -4.15
CA SER A 17 -15.72 -3.86 -4.42
C SER A 17 -15.77 -4.69 -3.15
N LEU A 18 -14.87 -4.41 -2.19
CA LEU A 18 -14.88 -5.08 -0.88
C LEU A 18 -16.09 -4.68 -0.04
N GLN A 19 -16.54 -3.43 -0.11
CA GLN A 19 -17.75 -2.99 0.58
C GLN A 19 -18.98 -3.75 0.07
N ARG A 20 -19.10 -3.92 -1.26
CA ARG A 20 -20.18 -4.72 -1.86
C ARG A 20 -20.16 -6.18 -1.39
N VAL A 21 -18.97 -6.78 -1.35
CA VAL A 21 -18.82 -8.17 -0.86
C VAL A 21 -19.22 -8.28 0.61
N LEU A 22 -18.83 -7.35 1.46
CA LEU A 22 -19.21 -7.34 2.88
C LEU A 22 -20.71 -7.15 3.07
N ALA A 23 -21.36 -6.35 2.23
CA ALA A 23 -22.81 -6.12 2.26
C ALA A 23 -23.63 -7.39 1.90
N MET A 24 -23.02 -8.34 1.18
CA MET A 24 -23.65 -9.64 0.90
C MET A 24 -23.73 -10.56 2.15
N GLY A 25 -23.14 -10.16 3.26
CA GLY A 25 -23.12 -10.83 4.54
C GLY A 25 -21.70 -11.09 5.05
N CYS A 26 -21.44 -10.65 6.27
CA CYS A 26 -20.18 -10.86 6.97
C CYS A 26 -20.48 -11.20 8.44
N TRP A 27 -19.96 -12.32 8.92
CA TRP A 27 -20.15 -12.80 10.30
C TRP A 27 -18.87 -12.74 11.13
N SER A 28 -17.76 -12.35 10.51
CA SER A 28 -16.47 -12.15 11.18
C SER A 28 -16.28 -10.68 11.52
N THR A 29 -15.48 -10.39 12.53
CA THR A 29 -15.08 -9.02 12.86
C THR A 29 -14.35 -8.38 11.69
N VAL A 30 -14.73 -7.16 11.32
CA VAL A 30 -14.08 -6.39 10.24
C VAL A 30 -13.24 -5.28 10.84
N GLN A 31 -11.93 -5.32 10.60
CA GLN A 31 -11.01 -4.24 10.88
C GLN A 31 -10.76 -3.47 9.60
N ARG A 32 -11.22 -2.23 9.54
CA ARG A 32 -11.01 -1.35 8.39
C ARG A 32 -9.72 -0.56 8.51
N PHE A 33 -9.08 -0.30 7.38
CA PHE A 33 -7.91 0.57 7.31
C PHE A 33 -7.95 1.45 6.06
N GLY A 34 -7.18 2.54 6.08
CA GLY A 34 -7.01 3.43 4.94
C GLY A 34 -8.18 4.36 4.68
N ALA A 35 -9.15 4.49 5.57
CA ALA A 35 -10.25 5.43 5.44
C ALA A 35 -9.73 6.88 5.26
N ARG A 36 -10.36 7.64 4.36
CA ARG A 36 -9.98 9.04 4.08
C ARG A 36 -10.50 10.00 5.15
N LYS A 37 -11.65 9.68 5.72
CA LYS A 37 -12.28 10.43 6.80
C LYS A 37 -12.19 9.62 8.09
N GLU A 38 -12.44 10.28 9.20
CA GLU A 38 -12.53 9.59 10.49
C GLU A 38 -13.70 8.60 10.46
N GLU A 39 -13.38 7.35 10.79
CA GLU A 39 -14.31 6.25 10.88
C GLU A 39 -14.01 5.49 12.18
N PRO A 40 -15.02 5.24 13.05
CA PRO A 40 -14.79 4.59 14.33
C PRO A 40 -14.05 3.25 14.17
N GLY A 41 -12.96 3.08 14.92
CA GLY A 41 -12.16 1.85 14.91
C GLY A 41 -11.27 1.63 13.68
N ALA A 42 -11.44 2.37 12.59
CA ALA A 42 -10.61 2.23 11.40
C ALA A 42 -9.20 2.78 11.63
N LEU A 43 -8.21 2.08 11.07
CA LEU A 43 -6.84 2.58 11.05
C LEU A 43 -6.64 3.57 9.90
N ARG A 44 -6.02 4.70 10.21
CA ARG A 44 -5.69 5.74 9.23
C ARG A 44 -4.22 6.14 9.36
N ALA A 45 -3.65 6.64 8.28
CA ALA A 45 -2.33 7.25 8.28
C ALA A 45 -2.46 8.78 8.20
N ARG A 46 -1.57 9.48 8.92
CA ARG A 46 -1.41 10.93 8.85
C ARG A 46 0.06 11.27 8.70
N GLY A 47 0.43 11.82 7.56
CA GLY A 47 1.82 12.14 7.18
C GLY A 47 2.20 11.53 5.84
N GLU A 48 3.48 11.66 5.50
CA GLU A 48 4.03 11.15 4.24
C GLU A 48 4.21 9.63 4.27
N PRO A 49 4.18 8.94 3.12
CA PRO A 49 4.27 7.48 3.07
C PRO A 49 5.50 6.89 3.77
N HIS A 50 6.60 7.60 3.85
CA HIS A 50 7.83 7.16 4.50
C HIS A 50 7.90 7.51 6.01
N ALA A 51 7.02 8.42 6.48
CA ALA A 51 6.99 8.87 7.88
C ALA A 51 5.58 9.34 8.26
N PHE A 52 4.82 8.50 8.97
CA PHE A 52 3.43 8.79 9.29
C PHE A 52 3.01 8.26 10.66
N ASP A 53 2.03 8.95 11.23
CA ASP A 53 1.32 8.48 12.42
C ASP A 53 0.21 7.51 12.01
N VAL A 54 0.06 6.44 12.78
CA VAL A 54 -1.07 5.52 12.71
C VAL A 54 -2.11 5.97 13.71
N LEU A 55 -3.31 6.24 13.21
CA LEU A 55 -4.44 6.73 14.00
C LEU A 55 -5.54 5.67 14.07
N ARG A 56 -6.19 5.55 15.22
CA ARG A 56 -7.49 4.89 15.40
C ARG A 56 -8.50 5.92 15.86
N GLY A 57 -9.45 6.27 14.97
CA GLY A 57 -10.22 7.48 15.17
C GLY A 57 -9.30 8.71 15.19
N SER A 58 -9.36 9.52 16.23
CA SER A 58 -8.47 10.67 16.48
C SER A 58 -7.17 10.31 17.24
N LEU A 59 -7.13 9.14 17.88
CA LEU A 59 -6.02 8.73 18.74
C LEU A 59 -4.83 8.23 17.92
N LYS A 60 -3.64 8.79 18.17
CA LYS A 60 -2.38 8.24 17.68
C LYS A 60 -2.02 7.00 18.48
N ILE A 61 -1.85 5.86 17.80
CA ILE A 61 -1.53 4.56 18.40
C ILE A 61 -0.13 4.05 18.07
N ALA A 62 0.46 4.55 16.98
CA ALA A 62 1.81 4.18 16.57
C ALA A 62 2.39 5.23 15.61
N ARG A 63 3.70 5.09 15.29
CA ARG A 63 4.39 5.83 14.24
C ARG A 63 5.24 4.88 13.41
N VAL A 64 5.14 5.02 12.10
CA VAL A 64 5.94 4.28 11.13
C VAL A 64 6.95 5.24 10.48
N GLU A 65 8.22 4.83 10.47
CA GLU A 65 9.30 5.50 9.74
C GLU A 65 10.10 4.41 9.03
N TRP A 66 10.14 4.47 7.70
CA TRP A 66 10.78 3.48 6.85
C TRP A 66 11.19 4.07 5.50
N PRO A 67 12.04 3.40 4.71
CA PRO A 67 12.47 3.95 3.42
C PRO A 67 11.46 3.78 2.28
N LEU A 68 10.32 3.09 2.51
CA LEU A 68 9.37 2.78 1.46
C LEU A 68 8.56 3.99 1.03
N LEU A 69 8.26 4.06 -0.26
CA LEU A 69 7.57 5.16 -0.90
C LEU A 69 6.19 4.73 -1.40
N GLY A 70 5.33 5.74 -1.59
CA GLY A 70 4.02 5.55 -2.19
C GLY A 70 2.93 5.18 -1.19
N GLU A 71 1.74 5.69 -1.45
CA GLU A 71 0.57 5.51 -0.60
C GLU A 71 0.17 4.04 -0.43
N HIS A 72 0.43 3.20 -1.46
CA HIS A 72 0.16 1.77 -1.38
C HIS A 72 0.96 1.08 -0.27
N ASN A 73 2.23 1.48 -0.06
CA ASN A 73 3.03 0.95 1.04
C ASN A 73 2.51 1.44 2.40
N GLN A 74 2.08 2.70 2.49
CA GLN A 74 1.42 3.22 3.69
C GLN A 74 0.17 2.39 4.03
N LEU A 75 -0.65 2.04 3.03
CA LEU A 75 -1.81 1.16 3.21
C LEU A 75 -1.39 -0.26 3.61
N ASN A 76 -0.33 -0.80 3.03
CA ASN A 76 0.22 -2.11 3.41
C ASN A 76 0.67 -2.13 4.87
N ALA A 77 1.32 -1.06 5.36
CA ALA A 77 1.70 -0.94 6.77
C ALA A 77 0.48 -0.96 7.69
N LEU A 78 -0.58 -0.20 7.36
CA LEU A 78 -1.81 -0.21 8.14
C LEU A 78 -2.44 -1.61 8.20
N ALA A 79 -2.47 -2.33 7.06
CA ALA A 79 -2.98 -3.69 6.99
C ALA A 79 -2.13 -4.66 7.84
N THR A 80 -0.80 -4.53 7.79
CA THR A 80 0.14 -5.34 8.57
C THR A 80 -0.05 -5.10 10.07
N ILE A 81 -0.16 -3.84 10.51
CA ILE A 81 -0.40 -3.50 11.92
C ILE A 81 -1.75 -4.07 12.39
N ALA A 82 -2.80 -3.95 11.56
CA ALA A 82 -4.11 -4.52 11.88
C ALA A 82 -4.10 -6.04 12.01
N ALA A 83 -3.34 -6.73 11.14
CA ALA A 83 -3.18 -8.18 11.19
C ALA A 83 -2.35 -8.63 12.40
N ALA A 84 -1.25 -7.93 12.70
CA ALA A 84 -0.39 -8.21 13.85
C ALA A 84 -1.15 -8.04 15.18
N GLU A 85 -1.98 -7.00 15.27
CA GLU A 85 -2.83 -6.77 16.45
C GLU A 85 -3.84 -7.90 16.68
N HIS A 86 -4.34 -8.52 15.61
CA HIS A 86 -5.26 -9.66 15.74
C HIS A 86 -4.62 -10.85 16.46
N VAL A 87 -3.32 -11.02 16.33
CA VAL A 87 -2.55 -12.08 17.01
C VAL A 87 -1.83 -11.60 18.27
N GLY A 88 -2.23 -10.45 18.82
CA GLY A 88 -1.77 -9.95 20.11
C GLY A 88 -0.51 -9.08 20.06
N VAL A 89 -0.03 -8.68 18.88
CA VAL A 89 1.12 -7.75 18.79
C VAL A 89 0.63 -6.32 18.90
N ALA A 90 1.17 -5.56 19.86
CA ALA A 90 0.80 -4.16 20.03
C ALA A 90 1.14 -3.31 18.78
N PRO A 91 0.29 -2.33 18.41
CA PRO A 91 0.48 -1.53 17.20
C PRO A 91 1.82 -0.79 17.12
N ASP A 92 2.34 -0.30 18.24
CA ASP A 92 3.63 0.38 18.32
C ASP A 92 4.80 -0.58 18.11
N VAL A 93 4.70 -1.82 18.58
CA VAL A 93 5.68 -2.90 18.35
C VAL A 93 5.70 -3.28 16.87
N ALA A 94 4.52 -3.50 16.29
CA ALA A 94 4.39 -3.80 14.85
C ALA A 94 4.96 -2.66 13.99
N ALA A 95 4.65 -1.41 14.32
CA ALA A 95 5.15 -0.24 13.60
C ALA A 95 6.68 -0.10 13.70
N LYS A 96 7.27 -0.34 14.86
CA LYS A 96 8.74 -0.35 15.05
C LYS A 96 9.40 -1.45 14.22
N ALA A 97 8.80 -2.64 14.15
CA ALA A 97 9.33 -3.74 13.35
C ALA A 97 9.34 -3.40 11.85
N LEU A 98 8.40 -2.60 11.35
CA LEU A 98 8.38 -2.14 9.96
C LEU A 98 9.59 -1.26 9.60
N ALA A 99 10.23 -0.59 10.56
CA ALA A 99 11.41 0.23 10.30
C ALA A 99 12.62 -0.60 9.81
N SER A 100 12.70 -1.88 10.22
CA SER A 100 13.72 -2.83 9.79
C SER A 100 13.29 -3.69 8.60
N PHE A 101 12.11 -3.43 8.02
CA PHE A 101 11.62 -4.21 6.89
C PHE A 101 12.43 -3.95 5.63
N GLU A 102 13.12 -4.98 5.17
CA GLU A 102 13.80 -4.95 3.88
C GLU A 102 12.77 -5.11 2.76
N ASN A 103 12.81 -4.19 1.81
CA ASN A 103 11.83 -4.19 0.71
C ASN A 103 11.94 -5.47 -0.14
N VAL A 104 10.82 -5.88 -0.69
CA VAL A 104 10.77 -7.00 -1.64
C VAL A 104 11.52 -6.62 -2.91
N ARG A 105 12.30 -7.55 -3.48
CA ARG A 105 12.98 -7.37 -4.77
C ARG A 105 12.00 -6.90 -5.84
N ARG A 106 12.48 -6.03 -6.72
CA ARG A 106 11.69 -5.48 -7.83
C ARG A 106 10.47 -4.68 -7.37
N ARG A 107 10.61 -3.92 -6.28
CA ARG A 107 9.62 -2.92 -5.79
C ARG A 107 10.33 -1.58 -5.61
N LEU A 108 10.45 -0.78 -6.69
CA LEU A 108 11.31 0.41 -6.78
C LEU A 108 12.73 0.14 -6.27
N GLU A 109 13.26 -1.03 -6.59
CA GLU A 109 14.60 -1.46 -6.19
C GLU A 109 15.63 -0.63 -6.95
N LEU A 110 16.49 0.09 -6.24
CA LEU A 110 17.62 0.80 -6.86
C LEU A 110 18.65 -0.22 -7.34
N ARG A 111 18.82 -0.34 -8.64
CA ARG A 111 19.80 -1.26 -9.27
C ARG A 111 21.18 -0.65 -9.41
N GLY A 112 21.24 0.66 -9.46
CA GLY A 112 22.51 1.37 -9.57
C GLY A 112 22.34 2.83 -9.94
N GLU A 113 23.47 3.54 -9.94
CA GLU A 113 23.56 4.93 -10.36
C GLU A 113 24.80 5.11 -11.24
N ALA A 114 24.64 5.75 -12.38
CA ALA A 114 25.75 6.09 -13.28
C ALA A 114 25.48 7.44 -13.96
N GLY A 115 26.47 8.33 -14.00
CA GLY A 115 26.35 9.65 -14.61
C GLY A 115 25.21 10.50 -14.04
N GLY A 116 24.87 10.34 -12.74
CA GLY A 116 23.75 11.02 -12.10
C GLY A 116 22.38 10.44 -12.43
N VAL A 117 22.30 9.34 -13.20
CA VAL A 117 21.06 8.64 -13.53
C VAL A 117 20.88 7.46 -12.58
N LYS A 118 19.77 7.44 -11.85
CA LYS A 118 19.38 6.33 -10.98
C LYS A 118 18.49 5.36 -11.76
N VAL A 119 18.83 4.07 -11.72
CA VAL A 119 18.07 3.01 -12.38
C VAL A 119 17.31 2.20 -11.33
N TYR A 120 16.00 2.14 -11.49
CA TYR A 120 15.10 1.39 -10.61
C TYR A 120 14.47 0.21 -11.35
N ASP A 121 14.32 -0.92 -10.68
CA ASP A 121 13.55 -2.08 -11.16
C ASP A 121 12.26 -2.20 -10.35
N ASP A 122 11.13 -2.35 -11.06
CA ASP A 122 9.82 -2.54 -10.46
C ASP A 122 9.03 -3.61 -11.21
N PHE A 123 8.29 -4.43 -10.47
CA PHE A 123 7.47 -5.51 -11.04
C PHE A 123 6.06 -5.05 -11.42
N ALA A 124 5.77 -3.77 -11.42
CA ALA A 124 4.45 -3.26 -11.78
C ALA A 124 4.08 -3.70 -13.20
N HIS A 125 3.00 -4.45 -13.33
CA HIS A 125 2.50 -5.01 -14.59
C HIS A 125 1.01 -4.79 -14.80
N HIS A 126 0.40 -3.93 -13.99
CA HIS A 126 -1.01 -3.53 -14.09
C HIS A 126 -1.07 -1.99 -14.06
N PRO A 127 -1.97 -1.32 -14.82
CA PRO A 127 -2.03 0.14 -14.91
C PRO A 127 -2.05 0.85 -13.55
N THR A 128 -2.83 0.33 -12.60
CA THR A 128 -2.87 0.90 -11.23
C THR A 128 -1.51 0.79 -10.52
N ALA A 129 -0.83 -0.35 -10.61
CA ALA A 129 0.48 -0.54 -10.01
C ALA A 129 1.52 0.39 -10.66
N ILE A 130 1.55 0.48 -11.99
CA ILE A 130 2.43 1.38 -12.74
C ILE A 130 2.21 2.83 -12.29
N ARG A 131 0.96 3.28 -12.25
CA ARG A 131 0.59 4.63 -11.82
C ARG A 131 1.05 4.92 -10.39
N THR A 132 0.83 4.00 -9.46
CA THR A 132 1.23 4.20 -8.05
C THR A 132 2.73 4.22 -7.88
N THR A 133 3.48 3.38 -8.62
CA THR A 133 4.94 3.36 -8.63
C THR A 133 5.51 4.67 -9.19
N VAL A 134 5.05 5.09 -10.39
CA VAL A 134 5.51 6.34 -11.01
C VAL A 134 5.17 7.55 -10.15
N ASN A 135 3.96 7.62 -9.57
CA ASN A 135 3.58 8.70 -8.67
C ASN A 135 4.41 8.72 -7.39
N GLY A 136 4.74 7.55 -6.83
CA GLY A 136 5.64 7.44 -5.68
C GLY A 136 7.03 7.97 -6.00
N LEU A 137 7.58 7.58 -7.15
CA LEU A 137 8.87 8.07 -7.62
C LEU A 137 8.84 9.58 -7.91
N ARG A 138 7.78 10.09 -8.55
CA ARG A 138 7.59 11.52 -8.84
C ARG A 138 7.64 12.38 -7.57
N ARG A 139 7.00 11.95 -6.50
CA ARG A 139 7.05 12.66 -5.21
C ARG A 139 8.47 12.73 -4.65
N ARG A 140 9.27 11.67 -4.86
CA ARG A 140 10.65 11.60 -4.38
C ARG A 140 11.60 12.48 -5.18
N VAL A 141 11.47 12.50 -6.52
CA VAL A 141 12.41 13.17 -7.42
C VAL A 141 11.98 14.58 -7.82
N GLY A 142 10.76 15.00 -7.42
CA GLY A 142 10.24 16.33 -7.73
C GLY A 142 10.13 16.57 -9.23
N ALA A 143 10.77 17.63 -9.73
CA ALA A 143 10.76 18.02 -11.14
C ALA A 143 11.76 17.26 -12.03
N GLN A 144 12.59 16.37 -11.48
CA GLN A 144 13.57 15.62 -12.25
C GLN A 144 12.89 14.74 -13.30
N ARG A 145 13.54 14.53 -14.44
CA ARG A 145 13.04 13.68 -15.53
C ARG A 145 12.93 12.22 -15.06
N ILE A 146 11.78 11.60 -15.32
CA ILE A 146 11.59 10.16 -15.18
C ILE A 146 11.47 9.59 -16.60
N LEU A 147 12.28 8.57 -16.90
CA LEU A 147 12.14 7.75 -18.09
C LEU A 147 11.63 6.38 -17.64
N ALA A 148 10.39 6.04 -17.99
CA ALA A 148 9.81 4.73 -17.70
C ALA A 148 9.93 3.83 -18.94
N VAL A 149 10.58 2.68 -18.78
CA VAL A 149 10.66 1.63 -19.80
C VAL A 149 9.76 0.50 -19.34
N PHE A 150 8.78 0.14 -20.15
CA PHE A 150 7.75 -0.83 -19.82
C PHE A 150 7.61 -1.93 -20.87
N GLU A 151 7.56 -3.20 -20.42
CA GLU A 151 7.27 -4.35 -21.26
C GLU A 151 5.95 -5.01 -20.79
N PRO A 152 4.89 -5.03 -21.61
CA PRO A 152 3.63 -5.70 -21.25
C PRO A 152 3.82 -7.22 -21.31
N ARG A 153 3.83 -7.88 -20.13
CA ARG A 153 4.03 -9.35 -20.03
C ARG A 153 2.77 -10.13 -19.73
N SER A 154 1.79 -9.56 -19.01
CA SER A 154 0.54 -10.28 -18.72
C SER A 154 -0.32 -10.43 -19.96
N ASN A 155 -1.09 -11.51 -20.06
CA ASN A 155 -2.00 -11.74 -21.19
C ASN A 155 -2.98 -10.58 -21.36
N THR A 156 -3.54 -10.05 -20.29
CA THR A 156 -4.45 -8.89 -20.29
C THR A 156 -3.80 -7.64 -20.88
N MET A 157 -2.52 -7.41 -20.57
CA MET A 157 -1.76 -6.28 -21.10
C MET A 157 -1.42 -6.47 -22.57
N LYS A 158 -1.02 -7.69 -22.98
CA LYS A 158 -0.72 -8.05 -24.37
C LYS A 158 -1.92 -7.91 -25.30
N LEU A 159 -3.12 -8.21 -24.80
CA LEU A 159 -4.37 -8.06 -25.55
C LEU A 159 -4.82 -6.61 -25.71
N GLY A 160 -4.10 -5.64 -25.13
CA GLY A 160 -4.44 -4.22 -25.23
C GLY A 160 -5.71 -3.80 -24.49
N VAL A 161 -6.34 -4.69 -23.73
CA VAL A 161 -7.58 -4.41 -22.97
C VAL A 161 -7.42 -3.22 -22.01
N MET A 162 -6.20 -2.95 -21.58
CA MET A 162 -5.88 -1.90 -20.60
C MET A 162 -5.11 -0.72 -21.20
N LYS A 163 -5.01 -0.62 -22.53
CA LYS A 163 -4.21 0.42 -23.19
C LYS A 163 -4.62 1.84 -22.81
N ASP A 164 -5.93 2.09 -22.70
CA ASP A 164 -6.47 3.41 -22.37
C ASP A 164 -6.31 3.79 -20.89
N ALA A 165 -5.94 2.83 -20.03
CA ALA A 165 -5.66 3.05 -18.62
C ALA A 165 -4.17 3.25 -18.32
N LEU A 166 -3.29 3.12 -19.32
CA LEU A 166 -1.87 3.42 -19.18
C LEU A 166 -1.64 4.93 -19.17
N PRO A 167 -0.75 5.46 -18.34
CA PRO A 167 -0.35 6.87 -18.42
C PRO A 167 0.34 7.11 -19.76
N GLY A 168 -0.10 8.16 -20.46
CA GLY A 168 0.52 8.65 -21.69
C GLY A 168 1.88 9.30 -21.42
#